data_4bb2afda086396ddb9449ba870883f96
#
_entry.id   4bb2afda086396ddb9449ba870883f96
#
_cell.length_a   1.000
_cell.length_b   1.000
_cell.length_c   1.000
_cell.angle_alpha   90.00
_cell.angle_beta   90.00
_cell.angle_gamma   90.00
#
_symmetry.space_group_name_H-M   'P 1'
#
loop_
_entity.id
_entity.type
_entity.pdbx_description
1 polymer ?
#
loop_
_entity_poly.entity_id
_entity_poly.type
_entity_poly.pdbx_seq_one_letter_code
_entity_poly.pdbx_strand_id
1 'polypeptide(L)'
;MYEQTLYRVLDKHIKPKVINRLNRYKKWEYGYNKEHDVVVIGHTGQIGDVYDIQGVKIALPKECEVVSFKDDKWLYTEYPKELKKIKSVFDWDEHPVEFKEKWYDYIDKEFKRREEGFWFYNKGKSTYITGTHYMYLQWSKIDVGQPDFRESNRLFYIFWEACKADSRCYGMCYLKNRRSGFSFMASGETVNQATISTDSRFGILSKSGPDAKKMFTDKVVPISVNFPFFFKPIQDGMDRPKTELAYRVPASKFTRKKLDTNEKLQEISGLDTTIDWKNTGDNSYDGEKLKLLVHDESGKWEKPTNILNNWRVTKTCLRLGSRIIGKCMMGSTSNALDKGGENFKKLYYDSDVEKRNANGQTRSGLYSLFIPMEWNYEGYIDSYGFPVFNTPKKAIEGPQGDPIDQGVIEYWQNEVDGLKNDQDGLNEYYRQFPRTEQHAFRDETKQSLFNLTKIY
;
A
#
# COMPACT_ATOMS: atom_id res chain seq x y z
N MET A 1 31.99 -2.40 -7.86
CA MET A 1 31.65 -3.06 -6.57
C MET A 1 30.28 -2.62 -6.04
N TYR A 2 29.89 -1.36 -6.10
CA TYR A 2 28.54 -0.86 -5.71
C TYR A 2 27.40 -1.44 -6.56
N GLU A 3 27.54 -1.49 -7.88
CA GLU A 3 26.52 -2.06 -8.79
C GLU A 3 26.25 -3.54 -8.51
N GLN A 4 27.27 -4.34 -8.28
CA GLN A 4 27.10 -5.77 -8.00
C GLN A 4 26.38 -6.04 -6.67
N THR A 5 26.53 -5.15 -5.67
CA THR A 5 25.85 -5.29 -4.38
C THR A 5 24.35 -4.95 -4.51
N LEU A 6 24.03 -3.91 -5.31
CA LEU A 6 22.65 -3.50 -5.56
C LEU A 6 21.87 -4.58 -6.34
N TYR A 7 22.46 -5.12 -7.40
CA TYR A 7 21.85 -6.22 -8.17
C TYR A 7 21.70 -7.50 -7.33
N ARG A 8 22.63 -7.80 -6.42
CA ARG A 8 22.49 -8.92 -5.48
C ARG A 8 21.31 -8.76 -4.52
N VAL A 9 21.07 -7.55 -4.02
CA VAL A 9 19.93 -7.28 -3.15
C VAL A 9 18.63 -7.41 -3.93
N LEU A 10 18.54 -6.82 -5.12
CA LEU A 10 17.34 -6.86 -5.96
C LEU A 10 17.08 -8.25 -6.57
N ASP A 11 18.10 -8.94 -7.07
CA ASP A 11 17.99 -10.32 -7.57
C ASP A 11 17.58 -11.31 -6.48
N LYS A 12 18.04 -11.11 -5.25
CA LYS A 12 17.62 -11.92 -4.10
C LYS A 12 16.14 -11.73 -3.74
N HIS A 13 15.62 -10.52 -3.94
CA HIS A 13 14.27 -10.13 -3.50
C HIS A 13 13.18 -10.35 -4.55
N ILE A 14 13.54 -10.51 -5.82
CA ILE A 14 12.57 -10.45 -6.93
C ILE A 14 12.42 -11.78 -7.67
N LYS A 15 13.40 -12.66 -7.62
CA LYS A 15 13.26 -13.98 -8.24
C LYS A 15 12.35 -14.88 -7.39
N PRO A 16 11.20 -15.31 -7.93
CA PRO A 16 10.37 -16.28 -7.23
C PRO A 16 11.20 -17.53 -6.92
N LYS A 17 11.37 -17.83 -5.64
CA LYS A 17 11.97 -19.09 -5.22
C LYS A 17 10.89 -20.15 -5.26
N VAL A 18 10.94 -21.02 -6.25
CA VAL A 18 10.10 -22.23 -6.25
C VAL A 18 10.58 -23.12 -5.12
N ILE A 19 9.82 -23.19 -4.04
CA ILE A 19 10.08 -24.13 -2.95
C ILE A 19 9.54 -25.49 -3.37
N ASN A 20 10.37 -26.27 -4.04
CA ASN A 20 10.01 -27.60 -4.54
C ASN A 20 9.59 -28.61 -3.43
N ARG A 21 9.83 -28.27 -2.17
CA ARG A 21 9.53 -29.14 -1.01
C ARG A 21 8.15 -28.91 -0.41
N LEU A 22 7.46 -27.80 -0.75
CA LEU A 22 6.12 -27.57 -0.27
C LEU A 22 5.12 -28.41 -1.06
N ASN A 23 4.28 -29.16 -0.35
CA ASN A 23 3.24 -29.95 -0.99
C ASN A 23 2.17 -29.02 -1.55
N ARG A 24 2.21 -28.78 -2.87
CA ARG A 24 1.29 -27.91 -3.59
C ARG A 24 -0.16 -28.42 -3.63
N TYR A 25 -0.38 -29.68 -3.32
CA TYR A 25 -1.72 -30.29 -3.28
C TYR A 25 -2.35 -30.23 -1.90
N LYS A 26 -1.56 -29.95 -0.85
CA LYS A 26 -2.09 -29.73 0.49
C LYS A 26 -2.85 -28.41 0.51
N LYS A 27 -3.99 -28.35 1.17
CA LYS A 27 -4.69 -27.10 1.45
C LYS A 27 -3.90 -26.30 2.49
N TRP A 28 -3.56 -25.07 2.14
CA TRP A 28 -2.81 -24.15 2.98
C TRP A 28 -3.75 -23.11 3.57
N GLU A 29 -3.64 -22.86 4.87
CA GLU A 29 -4.42 -21.82 5.53
C GLU A 29 -3.76 -20.46 5.29
N TYR A 30 -4.58 -19.45 5.06
CA TYR A 30 -4.16 -18.04 5.00
C TYR A 30 -3.51 -17.66 6.34
N GLY A 31 -2.32 -17.06 6.29
CA GLY A 31 -1.60 -16.63 7.47
C GLY A 31 -0.19 -17.22 7.58
N TYR A 32 0.43 -17.04 8.73
CA TYR A 32 1.76 -17.56 9.00
C TYR A 32 1.75 -19.06 9.27
N ASN A 33 2.45 -19.79 8.44
CA ASN A 33 2.71 -21.21 8.63
C ASN A 33 4.06 -21.42 9.33
N LYS A 34 4.01 -21.86 10.59
CA LYS A 34 5.20 -22.04 11.44
C LYS A 34 6.09 -23.21 10.98
N GLU A 35 5.50 -24.28 10.46
CA GLU A 35 6.23 -25.49 10.04
C GLU A 35 7.21 -25.19 8.90
N HIS A 36 6.81 -24.31 7.97
CA HIS A 36 7.58 -23.99 6.76
C HIS A 36 8.18 -22.58 6.79
N ASP A 37 7.95 -21.81 7.86
CA ASP A 37 8.36 -20.41 8.01
C ASP A 37 8.00 -19.57 6.78
N VAL A 38 6.74 -19.64 6.38
CA VAL A 38 6.21 -18.89 5.23
C VAL A 38 4.87 -18.23 5.58
N VAL A 39 4.59 -17.08 5.00
CA VAL A 39 3.30 -16.40 5.09
C VAL A 39 2.48 -16.71 3.84
N VAL A 40 1.33 -17.34 4.02
CA VAL A 40 0.42 -17.69 2.92
C VAL A 40 -0.57 -16.55 2.72
N ILE A 41 -0.59 -15.95 1.54
CA ILE A 41 -1.47 -14.81 1.22
C ILE A 41 -2.64 -15.18 0.31
N GLY A 42 -2.72 -16.44 -0.14
CA GLY A 42 -3.82 -16.91 -0.99
C GLY A 42 -4.99 -17.43 -0.19
N HIS A 43 -6.20 -17.01 -0.53
CA HIS A 43 -7.45 -17.50 0.08
C HIS A 43 -7.94 -18.81 -0.54
N THR A 44 -7.45 -19.19 -1.72
CA THR A 44 -7.85 -20.42 -2.42
C THR A 44 -7.36 -21.72 -1.75
N GLY A 45 -6.46 -21.61 -0.79
CA GLY A 45 -5.87 -22.74 -0.06
C GLY A 45 -4.83 -23.56 -0.84
N GLN A 46 -4.55 -23.21 -2.10
CA GLN A 46 -3.44 -23.78 -2.88
C GLN A 46 -2.36 -22.73 -3.09
N ILE A 47 -1.11 -23.15 -2.99
CA ILE A 47 0.05 -22.26 -3.16
C ILE A 47 0.72 -22.45 -4.51
N GLY A 48 1.23 -21.35 -5.04
CA GLY A 48 2.10 -21.26 -6.21
C GLY A 48 3.55 -21.03 -5.82
N ASP A 49 4.14 -19.99 -6.38
CA ASP A 49 5.52 -19.60 -6.09
C ASP A 49 5.65 -18.97 -4.70
N VAL A 50 6.84 -19.10 -4.11
CA VAL A 50 7.18 -18.42 -2.86
C VAL A 50 8.19 -17.33 -3.16
N TYR A 51 7.83 -16.11 -2.80
CA TYR A 51 8.71 -14.95 -2.88
C TYR A 51 9.42 -14.75 -1.54
N ASP A 52 10.69 -14.36 -1.61
CA ASP A 52 11.41 -13.81 -0.48
C ASP A 52 11.56 -12.30 -0.71
N ILE A 53 10.83 -11.51 0.06
CA ILE A 53 10.92 -10.04 0.02
C ILE A 53 11.52 -9.57 1.34
N GLN A 54 12.79 -9.19 1.31
CA GLN A 54 13.55 -8.69 2.47
C GLN A 54 13.41 -9.60 3.72
N GLY A 55 13.60 -10.91 3.52
CA GLY A 55 13.56 -11.92 4.57
C GLY A 55 12.16 -12.42 4.94
N VAL A 56 11.11 -11.86 4.35
CA VAL A 56 9.74 -12.39 4.48
C VAL A 56 9.46 -13.35 3.34
N LYS A 57 9.30 -14.64 3.66
CA LYS A 57 8.92 -15.66 2.68
C LYS A 57 7.42 -15.67 2.51
N ILE A 58 6.94 -15.42 1.31
CA ILE A 58 5.53 -15.21 0.99
C ILE A 58 5.09 -16.23 -0.05
N ALA A 59 4.14 -17.08 0.32
CA ALA A 59 3.53 -18.04 -0.60
C ALA A 59 2.36 -17.39 -1.31
N LEU A 60 2.50 -17.20 -2.62
CA LEU A 60 1.44 -16.72 -3.49
C LEU A 60 0.38 -17.80 -3.70
N PRO A 61 -0.87 -17.46 -4.06
CA PRO A 61 -1.84 -18.43 -4.50
C PRO A 61 -1.37 -19.15 -5.77
N LYS A 62 -1.83 -20.39 -5.97
CA LYS A 62 -1.60 -21.10 -7.21
C LYS A 62 -2.26 -20.35 -8.37
N GLU A 63 -1.56 -20.34 -9.50
CA GLU A 63 -2.11 -19.82 -10.74
C GLU A 63 -3.46 -20.48 -11.07
N CYS A 64 -4.43 -19.66 -11.36
CA CYS A 64 -5.77 -20.04 -11.78
C CYS A 64 -6.11 -19.39 -13.13
N GLU A 65 -7.33 -18.98 -13.36
CA GLU A 65 -7.74 -18.28 -14.58
C GLU A 65 -6.86 -17.04 -14.83
N VAL A 66 -6.10 -17.03 -15.93
CA VAL A 66 -5.22 -15.93 -16.31
C VAL A 66 -5.90 -15.15 -17.42
N VAL A 67 -6.14 -13.86 -17.19
CA VAL A 67 -6.76 -12.99 -18.18
C VAL A 67 -5.71 -12.43 -19.14
N SER A 68 -6.00 -12.51 -20.44
CA SER A 68 -5.21 -11.84 -21.47
C SER A 68 -5.86 -10.51 -21.82
N PHE A 69 -5.14 -9.42 -21.58
CA PHE A 69 -5.48 -8.11 -22.08
C PHE A 69 -4.80 -7.87 -23.44
N LYS A 70 -5.24 -6.83 -24.13
CA LYS A 70 -4.58 -6.39 -25.36
C LYS A 70 -3.10 -6.08 -25.09
N ASP A 71 -2.21 -6.54 -25.94
CA ASP A 71 -0.76 -6.36 -25.91
C ASP A 71 -0.09 -6.98 -24.65
N ASP A 72 -0.73 -7.98 -24.03
CA ASP A 72 -0.23 -8.66 -22.82
C ASP A 72 0.27 -7.66 -21.75
N LYS A 73 -0.52 -6.62 -21.47
CA LYS A 73 -0.26 -5.65 -20.39
C LYS A 73 -1.53 -5.32 -19.63
N TRP A 74 -1.40 -4.87 -18.40
CA TRP A 74 -2.54 -4.40 -17.63
C TRP A 74 -3.31 -3.31 -18.38
N LEU A 75 -4.64 -3.47 -18.44
CA LEU A 75 -5.53 -2.46 -18.97
C LEU A 75 -6.70 -2.27 -17.99
N TYR A 76 -6.98 -1.02 -17.66
CA TYR A 76 -8.20 -0.66 -16.96
C TYR A 76 -9.42 -1.11 -17.76
N THR A 77 -10.35 -1.79 -17.10
CA THR A 77 -11.60 -2.21 -17.70
C THR A 77 -12.68 -1.17 -17.39
N GLU A 78 -13.29 -0.61 -18.44
CA GLU A 78 -14.36 0.37 -18.23
C GLU A 78 -15.53 -0.22 -17.43
N TYR A 79 -15.96 0.51 -16.40
CA TYR A 79 -17.14 0.18 -15.65
C TYR A 79 -18.39 0.28 -16.55
N PRO A 80 -19.24 -0.77 -16.61
CA PRO A 80 -20.38 -0.81 -17.51
C PRO A 80 -21.29 0.39 -17.37
N LYS A 81 -21.64 1.00 -18.52
CA LYS A 81 -22.46 2.23 -18.54
C LYS A 81 -23.83 2.09 -17.88
N GLU A 82 -24.43 0.91 -17.96
CA GLU A 82 -25.70 0.63 -17.31
C GLU A 82 -25.57 0.66 -15.79
N LEU A 83 -24.53 0.03 -15.24
CA LEU A 83 -24.25 0.01 -13.80
C LEU A 83 -23.79 1.38 -13.26
N LYS A 84 -23.16 2.22 -14.09
CA LYS A 84 -22.80 3.61 -13.70
C LYS A 84 -23.99 4.47 -13.31
N LYS A 85 -25.19 4.13 -13.77
CA LYS A 85 -26.43 4.86 -13.46
C LYS A 85 -26.95 4.55 -12.06
N ILE A 86 -26.59 3.40 -11.52
CA ILE A 86 -26.98 2.94 -10.20
C ILE A 86 -26.07 3.59 -9.16
N LYS A 87 -26.65 4.32 -8.21
CA LYS A 87 -25.90 5.10 -7.22
C LYS A 87 -25.82 4.43 -5.86
N SER A 88 -26.76 3.52 -5.57
CA SER A 88 -26.86 2.88 -4.26
C SER A 88 -27.42 1.46 -4.40
N VAL A 89 -27.29 0.68 -3.34
CA VAL A 89 -27.94 -0.63 -3.23
C VAL A 89 -29.47 -0.52 -3.28
N PHE A 90 -30.03 0.60 -2.85
CA PHE A 90 -31.48 0.85 -2.92
C PHE A 90 -31.93 1.03 -4.36
N ASP A 91 -31.20 1.79 -5.17
CA ASP A 91 -31.51 1.93 -6.61
C ASP A 91 -31.42 0.56 -7.31
N TRP A 92 -30.44 -0.27 -6.92
CA TRP A 92 -30.29 -1.63 -7.43
C TRP A 92 -31.48 -2.50 -7.08
N ASP A 93 -32.03 -2.39 -5.88
CA ASP A 93 -33.16 -3.19 -5.43
C ASP A 93 -34.48 -2.88 -6.20
N GLU A 94 -34.62 -1.66 -6.71
CA GLU A 94 -35.74 -1.24 -7.52
C GLU A 94 -35.72 -1.79 -8.97
N HIS A 95 -34.55 -2.31 -9.43
CA HIS A 95 -34.45 -2.87 -10.79
C HIS A 95 -35.12 -4.24 -10.92
N PRO A 96 -35.70 -4.56 -12.12
CA PRO A 96 -36.27 -5.87 -12.40
C PRO A 96 -35.28 -7.02 -12.21
N VAL A 97 -35.79 -8.21 -11.92
CA VAL A 97 -34.99 -9.42 -11.67
C VAL A 97 -34.11 -9.74 -12.89
N GLU A 98 -34.64 -9.66 -14.10
CA GLU A 98 -33.95 -9.94 -15.35
C GLU A 98 -32.74 -9.00 -15.55
N PHE A 99 -32.90 -7.74 -15.15
CA PHE A 99 -31.76 -6.79 -15.17
C PHE A 99 -30.67 -7.18 -14.16
N LYS A 100 -31.06 -7.59 -12.95
CA LYS A 100 -30.14 -8.01 -11.90
C LYS A 100 -29.38 -9.28 -12.31
N GLU A 101 -30.09 -10.28 -12.84
CA GLU A 101 -29.49 -11.54 -13.31
C GLU A 101 -28.40 -11.32 -14.37
N LYS A 102 -28.61 -10.36 -15.28
CA LYS A 102 -27.62 -9.98 -16.29
C LYS A 102 -26.27 -9.59 -15.68
N TRP A 103 -26.27 -9.04 -14.47
CA TRP A 103 -25.09 -8.45 -13.86
C TRP A 103 -24.54 -9.20 -12.64
N TYR A 104 -25.24 -10.24 -12.15
CA TYR A 104 -24.78 -11.00 -10.99
C TYR A 104 -23.37 -11.58 -11.18
N ASP A 105 -23.11 -12.23 -12.30
CA ASP A 105 -21.80 -12.83 -12.59
C ASP A 105 -20.67 -11.79 -12.63
N TYR A 106 -20.97 -10.60 -13.17
CA TYR A 106 -20.02 -9.50 -13.20
C TYR A 106 -19.70 -9.02 -11.79
N ILE A 107 -20.71 -8.76 -10.97
CA ILE A 107 -20.57 -8.27 -9.60
C ILE A 107 -19.86 -9.31 -8.74
N ASP A 108 -20.25 -10.58 -8.82
CA ASP A 108 -19.62 -11.68 -8.10
C ASP A 108 -18.13 -11.82 -8.45
N LYS A 109 -17.80 -11.72 -9.75
CA LYS A 109 -16.41 -11.72 -10.22
C LYS A 109 -15.60 -10.55 -9.65
N GLU A 110 -16.19 -9.37 -9.48
CA GLU A 110 -15.52 -8.22 -8.89
C GLU A 110 -15.27 -8.43 -7.37
N PHE A 111 -16.21 -9.00 -6.63
CA PHE A 111 -16.01 -9.39 -5.23
C PHE A 111 -14.92 -10.46 -5.09
N LYS A 112 -14.94 -11.47 -5.94
CA LYS A 112 -13.92 -12.53 -5.95
C LYS A 112 -12.52 -11.98 -6.23
N ARG A 113 -12.38 -11.08 -7.22
CA ARG A 113 -11.10 -10.41 -7.51
C ARG A 113 -10.59 -9.55 -6.37
N ARG A 114 -11.52 -8.89 -5.65
CA ARG A 114 -11.21 -8.11 -4.45
C ARG A 114 -10.66 -8.98 -3.32
N GLU A 115 -11.16 -10.19 -3.16
CA GLU A 115 -10.76 -11.12 -2.09
C GLU A 115 -9.53 -11.95 -2.47
N GLU A 116 -9.58 -12.63 -3.61
CA GLU A 116 -8.60 -13.64 -4.00
C GLU A 116 -7.42 -13.08 -4.79
N GLY A 117 -7.57 -11.87 -5.33
CA GLY A 117 -6.63 -11.29 -6.29
C GLY A 117 -6.95 -11.68 -7.73
N PHE A 118 -6.00 -11.38 -8.60
CA PHE A 118 -6.21 -11.43 -10.03
C PHE A 118 -4.95 -11.88 -10.77
N TRP A 119 -5.11 -12.73 -11.78
CA TRP A 119 -4.03 -13.18 -12.65
C TRP A 119 -4.22 -12.65 -14.07
N PHE A 120 -3.16 -12.08 -14.63
CA PHE A 120 -3.16 -11.61 -16.01
C PHE A 120 -1.81 -11.86 -16.68
N TYR A 121 -1.80 -11.90 -18.02
CA TYR A 121 -0.55 -11.95 -18.76
C TYR A 121 0.07 -10.55 -18.82
N ASN A 122 1.35 -10.46 -18.41
CA ASN A 122 2.16 -9.25 -18.52
C ASN A 122 3.47 -9.58 -19.20
N LYS A 123 3.69 -9.05 -20.40
CA LYS A 123 4.88 -9.32 -21.23
C LYS A 123 5.10 -10.84 -21.42
N GLY A 124 4.02 -11.56 -21.76
CA GLY A 124 4.02 -13.01 -22.00
C GLY A 124 4.19 -13.88 -20.73
N LYS A 125 4.09 -13.31 -19.53
CA LYS A 125 4.19 -14.04 -18.26
C LYS A 125 2.93 -13.87 -17.42
N SER A 126 2.47 -14.98 -16.85
CA SER A 126 1.42 -14.98 -15.84
C SER A 126 1.86 -14.16 -14.63
N THR A 127 1.07 -13.15 -14.26
CA THR A 127 1.41 -12.18 -13.22
C THR A 127 0.24 -12.06 -12.24
N TYR A 128 0.52 -12.34 -10.98
CA TYR A 128 -0.44 -12.20 -9.89
C TYR A 128 -0.41 -10.80 -9.29
N ILE A 129 -1.58 -10.22 -9.10
CA ILE A 129 -1.79 -9.07 -8.22
C ILE A 129 -2.76 -9.42 -7.10
N THR A 130 -2.49 -8.90 -5.91
CA THR A 130 -3.36 -9.10 -4.73
C THR A 130 -4.70 -8.42 -4.92
N GLY A 131 -5.72 -8.82 -4.16
CA GLY A 131 -7.03 -8.17 -4.21
C GLY A 131 -6.93 -6.68 -3.88
N THR A 132 -6.10 -6.29 -2.92
CA THR A 132 -5.82 -4.88 -2.59
C THR A 132 -5.20 -4.13 -3.79
N HIS A 133 -4.25 -4.76 -4.50
CA HIS A 133 -3.65 -4.15 -5.70
C HIS A 133 -4.67 -4.04 -6.83
N TYR A 134 -5.51 -5.06 -7.03
CA TYR A 134 -6.62 -5.01 -7.98
C TYR A 134 -7.57 -3.83 -7.68
N MET A 135 -7.98 -3.66 -6.41
CA MET A 135 -8.84 -2.55 -6.00
C MET A 135 -8.17 -1.19 -6.25
N TYR A 136 -6.86 -1.10 -6.05
CA TYR A 136 -6.11 0.12 -6.37
C TYR A 136 -6.11 0.41 -7.87
N LEU A 137 -5.76 -0.56 -8.71
CA LEU A 137 -5.65 -0.37 -10.17
C LEU A 137 -7.01 -0.15 -10.84
N GLN A 138 -8.03 -0.89 -10.44
CA GLN A 138 -9.33 -0.89 -11.11
C GLN A 138 -10.29 0.16 -10.54
N TRP A 139 -10.29 0.38 -9.23
CA TRP A 139 -11.34 1.14 -8.55
C TRP A 139 -10.87 2.40 -7.83
N SER A 140 -9.56 2.59 -7.64
CA SER A 140 -9.04 3.82 -7.04
C SER A 140 -8.73 4.85 -8.12
N LYS A 141 -9.37 6.01 -8.01
CA LYS A 141 -9.05 7.16 -8.87
C LYS A 141 -7.98 8.01 -8.19
N ILE A 142 -6.91 8.30 -8.93
CA ILE A 142 -5.83 9.21 -8.53
C ILE A 142 -5.88 10.53 -9.31
N ASP A 143 -4.96 11.47 -9.04
CA ASP A 143 -4.98 12.81 -9.64
C ASP A 143 -4.96 12.79 -11.18
N VAL A 144 -4.27 11.81 -11.76
CA VAL A 144 -4.13 11.67 -13.23
C VAL A 144 -5.10 10.67 -13.87
N GLY A 145 -6.09 10.17 -13.11
CA GLY A 145 -7.07 9.19 -13.59
C GLY A 145 -6.92 7.84 -12.90
N GLN A 146 -6.86 6.76 -13.66
CA GLN A 146 -6.61 5.41 -13.12
C GLN A 146 -5.11 5.17 -12.96
N PRO A 147 -4.68 4.46 -11.90
CA PRO A 147 -3.28 4.11 -11.72
C PRO A 147 -2.79 3.15 -12.80
N ASP A 148 -1.56 3.34 -13.25
CA ASP A 148 -0.87 2.38 -14.11
C ASP A 148 -0.31 1.22 -13.27
N PHE A 149 -0.25 0.03 -13.88
CA PHE A 149 0.43 -1.12 -13.27
C PHE A 149 1.94 -0.84 -13.19
N ARG A 150 2.52 -1.14 -12.00
CA ARG A 150 3.97 -1.07 -11.75
C ARG A 150 4.40 -2.28 -10.94
N GLU A 151 5.50 -2.89 -11.33
CA GLU A 151 6.07 -4.03 -10.63
C GLU A 151 6.47 -3.67 -9.19
N SER A 152 6.97 -2.47 -8.96
CA SER A 152 7.25 -1.95 -7.62
C SER A 152 6.01 -1.91 -6.71
N ASN A 153 4.87 -1.48 -7.26
CA ASN A 153 3.61 -1.48 -6.53
C ASN A 153 3.08 -2.90 -6.28
N ARG A 154 3.30 -3.81 -7.25
CA ARG A 154 2.95 -5.23 -7.08
C ARG A 154 3.71 -5.85 -5.90
N LEU A 155 5.02 -5.62 -5.82
CA LEU A 155 5.85 -6.08 -4.71
C LEU A 155 5.42 -5.47 -3.37
N PHE A 156 5.13 -4.17 -3.37
CA PHE A 156 4.59 -3.47 -2.21
C PHE A 156 3.30 -4.12 -1.69
N TYR A 157 2.34 -4.41 -2.57
CA TYR A 157 1.07 -4.99 -2.16
C TYR A 157 1.18 -6.47 -1.77
N ILE A 158 2.06 -7.25 -2.40
CA ILE A 158 2.37 -8.63 -1.96
C ILE A 158 2.96 -8.61 -0.55
N PHE A 159 3.89 -7.70 -0.28
CA PHE A 159 4.48 -7.54 1.06
C PHE A 159 3.44 -7.07 2.08
N TRP A 160 2.56 -6.14 1.68
CA TRP A 160 1.47 -5.68 2.54
C TRP A 160 0.49 -6.80 2.88
N GLU A 161 0.09 -7.63 1.90
CA GLU A 161 -0.75 -8.81 2.17
C GLU A 161 -0.09 -9.77 3.17
N ALA A 162 1.21 -9.97 3.05
CA ALA A 162 1.95 -10.76 4.02
C ALA A 162 1.94 -10.14 5.42
N CYS A 163 2.09 -8.81 5.53
CA CYS A 163 1.95 -8.11 6.81
C CYS A 163 0.56 -8.27 7.42
N LYS A 164 -0.51 -8.25 6.58
CA LYS A 164 -1.89 -8.50 7.05
C LYS A 164 -2.08 -9.94 7.53
N ALA A 165 -1.60 -10.89 6.75
CA ALA A 165 -1.74 -12.32 7.01
C ALA A 165 -0.93 -12.81 8.20
N ASP A 166 0.24 -12.23 8.48
CA ASP A 166 1.09 -12.62 9.59
C ASP A 166 0.56 -12.09 10.92
N SER A 167 0.09 -13.02 11.77
CA SER A 167 -0.44 -12.68 13.11
C SER A 167 0.61 -12.10 14.07
N ARG A 168 1.90 -12.21 13.76
CA ARG A 168 3.01 -11.66 14.56
C ARG A 168 3.34 -10.21 14.20
N CYS A 169 2.89 -9.74 13.01
CA CYS A 169 3.24 -8.47 12.41
C CYS A 169 2.19 -7.40 12.71
N TYR A 170 2.62 -6.21 13.13
CA TYR A 170 1.76 -5.04 13.30
C TYR A 170 1.59 -4.23 12.01
N GLY A 171 2.27 -4.57 10.93
CA GLY A 171 2.21 -3.88 9.65
C GLY A 171 3.58 -3.60 9.05
N MET A 172 3.67 -2.63 8.17
CA MET A 172 4.91 -2.32 7.44
C MET A 172 5.48 -0.96 7.82
N CYS A 173 6.82 -0.85 7.74
CA CYS A 173 7.57 0.40 7.75
C CYS A 173 8.28 0.55 6.40
N TYR A 174 7.67 1.31 5.48
CA TYR A 174 8.14 1.45 4.11
C TYR A 174 9.05 2.68 3.95
N LEU A 175 10.32 2.42 3.69
CA LEU A 175 11.28 3.43 3.27
C LEU A 175 11.14 3.61 1.75
N LYS A 176 10.64 4.75 1.32
CA LYS A 176 10.26 5.02 -0.06
C LYS A 176 11.06 6.16 -0.67
N ASN A 177 11.09 6.21 -1.99
CA ASN A 177 11.47 7.42 -2.73
C ASN A 177 10.31 8.43 -2.79
N ARG A 178 10.65 9.68 -3.05
CA ARG A 178 9.66 10.73 -3.29
C ARG A 178 8.81 10.39 -4.53
N ARG A 179 7.51 10.70 -4.47
CA ARG A 179 6.51 10.43 -5.51
C ARG A 179 6.30 8.95 -5.85
N SER A 180 6.55 8.06 -4.90
CA SER A 180 6.29 6.62 -5.07
C SER A 180 4.80 6.24 -5.13
N GLY A 181 3.88 7.19 -5.01
CA GLY A 181 2.43 6.93 -4.98
C GLY A 181 1.88 6.42 -3.65
N PHE A 182 2.72 6.26 -2.61
CA PHE A 182 2.35 5.67 -1.32
C PHE A 182 1.06 6.23 -0.72
N SER A 183 0.90 7.56 -0.69
CA SER A 183 -0.29 8.17 -0.08
C SER A 183 -1.59 7.78 -0.79
N PHE A 184 -1.57 7.56 -2.10
CA PHE A 184 -2.72 7.03 -2.85
C PHE A 184 -2.93 5.54 -2.59
N MET A 185 -1.86 4.74 -2.56
CA MET A 185 -1.92 3.31 -2.24
C MET A 185 -2.50 3.07 -0.84
N ALA A 186 -2.03 3.83 0.15
CA ALA A 186 -2.53 3.77 1.53
C ALA A 186 -3.99 4.25 1.64
N SER A 187 -4.37 5.31 0.91
CA SER A 187 -5.76 5.79 0.86
C SER A 187 -6.69 4.75 0.22
N GLY A 188 -6.26 4.12 -0.87
CA GLY A 188 -7.02 3.04 -1.51
C GLY A 188 -7.25 1.86 -0.58
N GLU A 189 -6.21 1.43 0.13
CA GLU A 189 -6.34 0.34 1.10
C GLU A 189 -7.20 0.71 2.30
N THR A 190 -7.14 1.96 2.76
CA THR A 190 -8.00 2.45 3.85
C THR A 190 -9.47 2.33 3.47
N VAL A 191 -9.85 2.81 2.28
CA VAL A 191 -11.24 2.70 1.78
C VAL A 191 -11.59 1.23 1.52
N ASN A 192 -10.67 0.46 0.92
CA ASN A 192 -10.88 -0.94 0.67
C ASN A 192 -11.23 -1.70 1.95
N GLN A 193 -10.43 -1.61 2.99
CA GLN A 193 -10.71 -2.30 4.25
C GLN A 193 -11.94 -1.75 4.97
N ALA A 194 -12.15 -0.43 4.97
CA ALA A 194 -13.27 0.18 5.67
C ALA A 194 -14.63 -0.24 5.08
N THR A 195 -14.70 -0.52 3.79
CA THR A 195 -15.93 -0.93 3.10
C THR A 195 -16.27 -2.44 3.24
N ILE A 196 -15.40 -3.22 3.92
CA ILE A 196 -15.64 -4.66 4.21
C ILE A 196 -15.49 -5.00 5.70
N SER A 197 -15.26 -4.01 6.54
CA SER A 197 -15.11 -4.21 7.99
C SER A 197 -16.32 -3.72 8.73
N THR A 198 -16.68 -4.39 9.84
CA THR A 198 -17.72 -3.96 10.77
C THR A 198 -17.11 -3.48 12.07
N ASP A 199 -17.80 -2.56 12.77
CA ASP A 199 -17.42 -2.04 14.09
C ASP A 199 -15.95 -1.62 14.18
N SER A 200 -15.46 -0.96 13.13
CA SER A 200 -14.03 -0.73 12.95
C SER A 200 -13.70 0.75 12.75
N ARG A 201 -12.52 1.15 13.21
CA ARG A 201 -11.99 2.49 13.03
C ARG A 201 -10.69 2.47 12.25
N PHE A 202 -10.55 3.44 11.35
CA PHE A 202 -9.40 3.64 10.47
C PHE A 202 -8.85 5.05 10.70
N GLY A 203 -7.58 5.12 11.09
CA GLY A 203 -6.95 6.39 11.45
C GLY A 203 -5.88 6.81 10.47
N ILE A 204 -5.74 8.14 10.25
CA ILE A 204 -4.72 8.74 9.40
C ILE A 204 -3.90 9.75 10.18
N LEU A 205 -2.59 9.58 10.15
CA LEU A 205 -1.58 10.53 10.61
C LEU A 205 -0.63 10.86 9.46
N SER A 206 -0.11 12.09 9.46
CA SER A 206 0.93 12.52 8.53
C SER A 206 1.97 13.36 9.27
N LYS A 207 2.89 14.02 8.58
CA LYS A 207 3.88 14.91 9.21
C LYS A 207 3.25 16.11 9.95
N SER A 208 2.02 16.49 9.56
CA SER A 208 1.23 17.54 10.24
C SER A 208 -0.27 17.24 10.12
N GLY A 209 -1.08 17.88 10.98
CA GLY A 209 -2.54 17.80 10.91
C GLY A 209 -3.12 18.25 9.57
N PRO A 210 -2.71 19.41 9.01
CA PRO A 210 -3.13 19.84 7.68
C PRO A 210 -2.80 18.83 6.57
N ASP A 211 -1.63 18.16 6.61
CA ASP A 211 -1.26 17.14 5.64
C ASP A 211 -2.12 15.87 5.80
N ALA A 212 -2.42 15.44 7.04
CA ALA A 212 -3.34 14.34 7.29
C ALA A 212 -4.75 14.65 6.79
N LYS A 213 -5.25 15.85 7.06
CA LYS A 213 -6.53 16.35 6.52
C LYS A 213 -6.54 16.36 4.99
N LYS A 214 -5.47 16.86 4.36
CA LYS A 214 -5.35 16.88 2.90
C LYS A 214 -5.36 15.47 2.31
N MET A 215 -4.65 14.53 2.93
CA MET A 215 -4.71 13.13 2.50
C MET A 215 -6.14 12.58 2.57
N PHE A 216 -6.86 12.87 3.66
CA PHE A 216 -8.24 12.45 3.84
C PHE A 216 -9.17 13.07 2.78
N THR A 217 -9.17 14.42 2.63
CA THR A 217 -10.09 15.14 1.74
C THR A 217 -9.80 14.93 0.25
N ASP A 218 -8.53 14.84 -0.12
CA ASP A 218 -8.11 14.87 -1.53
C ASP A 218 -7.87 13.45 -2.10
N LYS A 219 -7.75 12.42 -1.24
CA LYS A 219 -7.48 11.05 -1.67
C LYS A 219 -8.52 10.05 -1.16
N VAL A 220 -8.68 9.92 0.17
CA VAL A 220 -9.60 8.93 0.76
C VAL A 220 -11.04 9.19 0.33
N VAL A 221 -11.54 10.41 0.52
CA VAL A 221 -12.92 10.77 0.17
C VAL A 221 -13.20 10.60 -1.32
N PRO A 222 -12.37 11.10 -2.25
CA PRO A 222 -12.59 10.87 -3.68
C PRO A 222 -12.59 9.40 -4.08
N ILE A 223 -11.72 8.57 -3.52
CA ILE A 223 -11.70 7.11 -3.77
C ILE A 223 -13.04 6.49 -3.33
N SER A 224 -13.51 6.79 -2.12
CA SER A 224 -14.78 6.30 -1.62
C SER A 224 -15.96 6.74 -2.49
N VAL A 225 -16.00 8.01 -2.90
CA VAL A 225 -17.07 8.54 -3.78
C VAL A 225 -17.10 7.82 -5.13
N ASN A 226 -15.94 7.43 -5.67
CA ASN A 226 -15.83 6.80 -6.98
C ASN A 226 -16.03 5.27 -6.97
N PHE A 227 -16.13 4.62 -5.80
CA PHE A 227 -16.44 3.18 -5.74
C PHE A 227 -17.78 2.89 -6.41
N PRO A 228 -17.95 1.75 -7.10
CA PRO A 228 -19.21 1.32 -7.66
C PRO A 228 -20.22 1.06 -6.53
N PHE A 229 -21.50 1.15 -6.84
CA PHE A 229 -22.57 1.01 -5.85
C PHE A 229 -22.47 -0.28 -5.01
N PHE A 230 -22.06 -1.38 -5.62
CA PHE A 230 -21.94 -2.68 -4.96
C PHE A 230 -20.75 -2.80 -3.98
N PHE A 231 -19.78 -1.90 -4.05
CA PHE A 231 -18.70 -1.80 -3.07
C PHE A 231 -18.93 -0.66 -2.06
N LYS A 232 -19.97 0.14 -2.26
CA LYS A 232 -20.24 1.33 -1.45
C LYS A 232 -21.25 1.01 -0.35
N PRO A 233 -20.82 0.97 0.94
CA PRO A 233 -21.76 0.82 2.05
C PRO A 233 -22.66 2.05 2.22
N ILE A 234 -23.69 1.91 3.05
CA ILE A 234 -24.49 3.05 3.50
C ILE A 234 -23.58 4.04 4.22
N GLN A 235 -23.63 5.29 3.80
CA GLN A 235 -22.84 6.38 4.37
C GLN A 235 -23.73 7.34 5.15
N ASP A 236 -23.28 7.72 6.35
CA ASP A 236 -23.88 8.77 7.16
C ASP A 236 -23.20 10.12 6.86
N GLY A 237 -23.99 11.18 6.74
CA GLY A 237 -23.50 12.53 6.53
C GLY A 237 -23.34 12.91 5.04
N MET A 238 -22.45 13.86 4.80
CA MET A 238 -22.21 14.41 3.45
C MET A 238 -21.39 13.47 2.59
N ASP A 239 -21.60 13.51 1.27
CA ASP A 239 -20.80 12.73 0.30
C ASP A 239 -19.30 13.05 0.36
N ARG A 240 -18.95 14.29 0.73
CA ARG A 240 -17.57 14.77 0.83
C ARG A 240 -17.29 15.37 2.21
N PRO A 241 -17.13 14.52 3.23
CA PRO A 241 -16.83 14.98 4.59
C PRO A 241 -15.40 15.53 4.68
N LYS A 242 -15.16 16.40 5.70
CA LYS A 242 -13.86 17.03 5.92
C LYS A 242 -13.10 16.45 7.14
N THR A 243 -13.79 15.70 7.98
CA THR A 243 -13.26 15.22 9.27
C THR A 243 -13.39 13.73 9.46
N GLU A 244 -14.54 13.16 9.17
CA GLU A 244 -14.86 11.75 9.36
C GLU A 244 -15.71 11.27 8.19
N LEU A 245 -15.39 10.11 7.64
CA LEU A 245 -16.20 9.34 6.70
C LEU A 245 -16.78 8.15 7.46
N ALA A 246 -18.09 8.10 7.59
CA ALA A 246 -18.79 7.08 8.39
C ALA A 246 -19.70 6.20 7.55
N TYR A 247 -19.45 4.90 7.59
CA TYR A 247 -20.27 3.87 6.95
C TYR A 247 -21.22 3.27 7.98
N ARG A 248 -22.27 4.00 8.29
CA ARG A 248 -23.32 3.60 9.23
C ARG A 248 -24.69 4.10 8.77
N VAL A 249 -25.75 3.56 9.36
CA VAL A 249 -27.10 4.04 9.10
C VAL A 249 -27.25 5.47 9.65
N PRO A 250 -27.71 6.43 8.83
CA PRO A 250 -27.86 7.81 9.26
C PRO A 250 -28.76 7.96 10.47
N ALA A 251 -28.34 8.77 11.43
CA ALA A 251 -29.07 9.02 12.66
C ALA A 251 -30.22 10.04 12.51
N SER A 252 -30.37 10.69 11.35
CA SER A 252 -31.39 11.72 11.14
C SER A 252 -32.80 11.11 11.17
N LYS A 253 -33.70 11.74 11.92
CA LYS A 253 -35.10 11.34 12.01
C LYS A 253 -35.81 11.24 10.64
N PHE A 254 -35.43 12.09 9.70
CA PHE A 254 -36.02 12.09 8.34
C PHE A 254 -35.55 10.88 7.54
N THR A 255 -34.29 10.54 7.60
CA THR A 255 -33.70 9.39 6.90
C THR A 255 -34.17 8.08 7.53
N ARG A 256 -34.30 8.00 8.86
CA ARG A 256 -34.92 6.87 9.55
C ARG A 256 -36.36 6.69 9.12
N LYS A 257 -37.18 7.76 9.05
CA LYS A 257 -38.57 7.69 8.65
C LYS A 257 -38.74 7.20 7.21
N LYS A 258 -37.80 7.53 6.30
CA LYS A 258 -37.75 7.04 4.94
C LYS A 258 -37.31 5.57 4.85
N LEU A 259 -36.46 5.14 5.76
CA LEU A 259 -36.01 3.76 5.94
C LEU A 259 -37.14 2.90 6.58
N ASP A 260 -37.83 3.44 7.61
CA ASP A 260 -38.91 2.76 8.36
C ASP A 260 -40.17 2.54 7.54
N THR A 261 -40.39 3.29 6.45
CA THR A 261 -41.55 3.09 5.56
C THR A 261 -41.34 1.96 4.54
N ASN A 262 -40.14 1.42 4.44
CA ASN A 262 -39.83 0.31 3.56
C ASN A 262 -39.42 -0.90 4.41
N GLU A 263 -40.30 -1.88 4.59
CA GLU A 263 -40.08 -3.06 5.46
C GLU A 263 -38.76 -3.80 5.17
N LYS A 264 -38.29 -3.80 3.91
CA LYS A 264 -37.01 -4.36 3.51
C LYS A 264 -35.78 -3.61 4.06
N LEU A 265 -35.93 -2.34 4.43
CA LEU A 265 -34.87 -1.49 4.93
C LEU A 265 -34.68 -1.58 6.45
N GLN A 266 -35.64 -2.16 7.19
CA GLN A 266 -35.51 -2.42 8.63
C GLN A 266 -34.45 -3.49 8.95
N GLU A 267 -34.15 -4.36 7.98
CA GLU A 267 -33.12 -5.42 8.12
C GLU A 267 -31.70 -4.97 7.75
N ILE A 268 -31.53 -3.75 7.22
CA ILE A 268 -30.20 -3.27 6.80
C ILE A 268 -29.48 -2.63 7.98
N SER A 269 -28.50 -3.34 8.51
CA SER A 269 -27.51 -2.78 9.45
C SER A 269 -26.40 -2.07 8.69
N GLY A 270 -25.94 -0.90 9.19
CA GLY A 270 -24.72 -0.26 8.73
C GLY A 270 -23.49 -1.07 9.11
N LEU A 271 -22.33 -0.76 8.53
CA LEU A 271 -21.05 -1.37 8.93
C LEU A 271 -20.55 -0.85 10.27
N ASP A 272 -21.04 0.30 10.75
CA ASP A 272 -20.57 1.03 11.93
C ASP A 272 -19.04 1.25 11.91
N THR A 273 -18.53 1.60 10.72
CA THR A 273 -17.12 1.79 10.44
C THR A 273 -16.83 3.24 10.09
N THR A 274 -15.71 3.75 10.59
CA THR A 274 -15.30 5.14 10.38
C THR A 274 -13.86 5.26 9.89
N ILE A 275 -13.63 6.26 9.05
CA ILE A 275 -12.28 6.73 8.65
C ILE A 275 -12.15 8.18 9.11
N ASP A 276 -11.13 8.49 9.89
CA ASP A 276 -10.83 9.84 10.33
C ASP A 276 -9.35 10.18 10.24
N TRP A 277 -9.02 11.41 10.53
CA TRP A 277 -7.63 11.89 10.65
C TRP A 277 -7.46 12.68 11.95
N LYS A 278 -6.24 12.69 12.48
CA LYS A 278 -5.91 13.50 13.67
C LYS A 278 -4.69 14.38 13.45
N ASN A 279 -4.59 15.42 14.29
CA ASN A 279 -3.38 16.23 14.36
C ASN A 279 -2.19 15.37 14.81
N THR A 280 -1.03 15.70 14.29
CA THR A 280 0.23 15.03 14.59
C THR A 280 0.67 15.34 16.01
N GLY A 281 0.89 14.32 16.81
CA GLY A 281 1.31 14.43 18.20
C GLY A 281 1.65 13.07 18.79
N ASP A 282 2.46 13.08 19.85
CA ASP A 282 2.93 11.84 20.50
C ASP A 282 1.78 10.96 21.01
N ASN A 283 0.67 11.58 21.43
CA ASN A 283 -0.52 10.90 21.98
C ASN A 283 -1.69 10.84 20.98
N SER A 284 -1.46 11.13 19.69
CA SER A 284 -2.53 10.99 18.69
C SER A 284 -3.02 9.55 18.62
N TYR A 285 -4.35 9.36 18.65
CA TYR A 285 -5.05 8.08 18.75
C TYR A 285 -4.87 7.31 20.08
N ASP A 286 -4.32 7.91 21.13
CA ASP A 286 -4.27 7.25 22.43
C ASP A 286 -5.68 6.85 22.90
N GLY A 287 -5.81 5.62 23.44
CA GLY A 287 -7.09 5.06 23.91
C GLY A 287 -8.04 4.57 22.79
N GLU A 288 -7.70 4.75 21.53
CA GLU A 288 -8.51 4.30 20.40
C GLU A 288 -8.24 2.82 20.06
N LYS A 289 -9.23 2.16 19.45
CA LYS A 289 -9.08 0.82 18.86
C LYS A 289 -9.12 0.96 17.34
N LEU A 290 -8.01 0.65 16.68
CA LEU A 290 -7.86 0.84 15.25
C LEU A 290 -7.74 -0.49 14.50
N LYS A 291 -8.43 -0.61 13.36
CA LYS A 291 -8.28 -1.70 12.41
C LYS A 291 -7.13 -1.46 11.45
N LEU A 292 -6.99 -0.22 10.98
CA LEU A 292 -5.85 0.24 10.19
C LEU A 292 -5.44 1.64 10.67
N LEU A 293 -4.13 1.83 10.83
CA LEU A 293 -3.51 3.13 11.03
C LEU A 293 -2.60 3.42 9.85
N VAL A 294 -2.82 4.52 9.16
CA VAL A 294 -1.91 5.03 8.14
C VAL A 294 -1.02 6.10 8.74
N HIS A 295 0.29 5.90 8.63
CA HIS A 295 1.31 6.91 8.90
C HIS A 295 1.96 7.36 7.60
N ASP A 296 1.52 8.48 7.04
CA ASP A 296 2.18 9.09 5.89
C ASP A 296 3.25 10.10 6.36
N GLU A 297 4.39 10.13 5.68
CA GLU A 297 5.51 11.03 5.95
C GLU A 297 6.07 10.93 7.40
N SER A 298 6.07 9.72 7.99
CA SER A 298 6.51 9.46 9.37
C SER A 298 7.97 9.81 9.66
N GLY A 299 8.84 9.77 8.64
CA GLY A 299 10.23 10.22 8.73
C GLY A 299 10.40 11.73 8.78
N LYS A 300 9.33 12.51 8.59
CA LYS A 300 9.34 13.97 8.58
C LYS A 300 8.69 14.60 9.81
N TRP A 301 8.55 13.84 10.87
CA TRP A 301 8.08 14.35 12.15
C TRP A 301 9.20 15.13 12.83
N GLU A 302 9.00 16.43 13.03
CA GLU A 302 9.96 17.33 13.62
C GLU A 302 9.65 17.59 15.11
N LYS A 303 10.67 17.95 15.89
CA LYS A 303 10.50 18.31 17.29
C LYS A 303 9.44 19.43 17.45
N PRO A 304 8.61 19.42 18.52
CA PRO A 304 8.71 18.55 19.70
C PRO A 304 8.11 17.15 19.52
N THR A 305 7.41 16.84 18.41
CA THR A 305 6.80 15.53 18.19
C THR A 305 7.82 14.44 17.86
N ASN A 306 7.54 13.20 18.30
CA ASN A 306 8.45 12.09 18.12
C ASN A 306 7.69 10.83 17.64
N ILE A 307 8.01 10.37 16.43
CA ILE A 307 7.40 9.16 15.85
C ILE A 307 7.59 7.91 16.71
N LEU A 308 8.70 7.78 17.43
CA LEU A 308 8.93 6.64 18.33
C LEU A 308 7.97 6.67 19.54
N ASN A 309 7.69 7.84 20.08
CA ASN A 309 6.74 8.01 21.18
C ASN A 309 5.33 7.70 20.69
N ASN A 310 4.92 8.29 19.57
CA ASN A 310 3.61 8.01 19.01
C ASN A 310 3.46 6.52 18.63
N TRP A 311 4.49 5.88 18.08
CA TRP A 311 4.43 4.45 17.76
C TRP A 311 4.25 3.57 19.01
N ARG A 312 4.87 3.93 20.12
CA ARG A 312 4.64 3.21 21.40
C ARG A 312 3.18 3.25 21.83
N VAL A 313 2.53 4.41 21.67
CA VAL A 313 1.12 4.63 21.97
C VAL A 313 0.24 3.89 20.95
N THR A 314 0.39 4.18 19.66
CA THR A 314 -0.50 3.67 18.62
C THR A 314 -0.37 2.17 18.38
N LYS A 315 0.78 1.56 18.67
CA LYS A 315 0.95 0.10 18.66
C LYS A 315 -0.03 -0.58 19.63
N THR A 316 -0.37 0.06 20.76
CA THR A 316 -1.35 -0.49 21.71
C THR A 316 -2.77 -0.44 21.17
N CYS A 317 -3.08 0.53 20.31
CA CYS A 317 -4.39 0.68 19.66
C CYS A 317 -4.68 -0.42 18.60
N LEU A 318 -3.63 -1.13 18.16
CA LEU A 318 -3.71 -2.19 17.14
C LEU A 318 -3.80 -3.60 17.77
N ARG A 319 -3.95 -3.72 19.08
CA ARG A 319 -4.02 -5.01 19.77
C ARG A 319 -5.10 -5.04 20.83
N LEU A 320 -5.55 -6.25 21.14
CA LEU A 320 -6.39 -6.55 22.29
C LEU A 320 -5.68 -7.63 23.10
N GLY A 321 -5.14 -7.23 24.24
CA GLY A 321 -4.25 -8.10 25.02
C GLY A 321 -3.00 -8.49 24.21
N SER A 322 -2.77 -9.79 24.01
CA SER A 322 -1.66 -10.32 23.17
C SER A 322 -2.01 -10.42 21.67
N ARG A 323 -3.29 -10.33 21.32
CA ARG A 323 -3.77 -10.51 19.93
C ARG A 323 -3.67 -9.20 19.15
N ILE A 324 -3.01 -9.22 18.00
CA ILE A 324 -3.00 -8.12 17.03
C ILE A 324 -4.33 -8.13 16.29
N ILE A 325 -5.06 -7.02 16.35
CA ILE A 325 -6.40 -6.86 15.76
C ILE A 325 -6.42 -5.83 14.62
N GLY A 326 -5.41 -4.99 14.57
CA GLY A 326 -5.25 -3.99 13.53
C GLY A 326 -3.83 -3.96 12.98
N LYS A 327 -3.64 -3.20 11.90
CA LYS A 327 -2.36 -3.09 11.21
C LYS A 327 -1.98 -1.63 11.02
N CYS A 328 -0.68 -1.37 10.85
CA CYS A 328 -0.16 -0.05 10.49
C CYS A 328 0.48 -0.10 9.10
N MET A 329 0.07 0.82 8.22
CA MET A 329 0.73 1.07 6.96
C MET A 329 1.52 2.38 7.09
N MET A 330 2.81 2.27 7.35
CA MET A 330 3.71 3.40 7.54
C MET A 330 4.61 3.55 6.33
N GLY A 331 4.73 4.77 5.78
CA GLY A 331 5.61 5.02 4.65
C GLY A 331 6.15 6.45 4.63
N SER A 332 7.46 6.59 4.40
CA SER A 332 8.13 7.89 4.34
C SER A 332 9.42 7.86 3.52
N THR A 333 9.78 9.02 3.01
CA THR A 333 11.18 9.36 2.76
C THR A 333 11.84 9.72 4.10
N SER A 334 13.16 9.63 4.20
CA SER A 334 13.87 10.13 5.39
C SER A 334 13.93 11.67 5.39
N ASN A 335 14.10 12.24 6.57
CA ASN A 335 14.50 13.64 6.78
C ASN A 335 15.97 13.69 7.23
N ALA A 336 16.53 14.89 7.32
CA ALA A 336 17.81 15.08 7.98
C ALA A 336 17.77 14.51 9.42
N LEU A 337 18.86 13.88 9.87
CA LEU A 337 18.85 13.13 11.14
C LEU A 337 18.53 14.05 12.33
N ASP A 338 19.08 15.26 12.35
CA ASP A 338 18.85 16.30 13.36
C ASP A 338 17.41 16.83 13.38
N LYS A 339 16.68 16.72 12.25
CA LYS A 339 15.27 17.14 12.07
C LYS A 339 14.26 15.99 12.24
N GLY A 340 14.59 14.96 12.99
CA GLY A 340 13.69 13.83 13.30
C GLY A 340 13.92 12.59 12.43
N GLY A 341 14.77 12.65 11.40
CA GLY A 341 15.12 11.49 10.57
C GLY A 341 15.77 10.37 11.35
N GLU A 342 16.50 10.67 12.44
CA GLU A 342 17.11 9.68 13.33
C GLU A 342 16.06 8.75 13.97
N ASN A 343 14.95 9.30 14.42
CA ASN A 343 13.87 8.53 15.04
C ASN A 343 13.24 7.55 14.03
N PHE A 344 13.03 7.98 12.80
CA PHE A 344 12.51 7.12 11.75
C PHE A 344 13.53 6.06 11.33
N LYS A 345 14.81 6.42 11.19
CA LYS A 345 15.91 5.49 10.94
C LYS A 345 15.95 4.37 11.99
N LYS A 346 15.85 4.74 13.27
CA LYS A 346 15.78 3.75 14.36
C LYS A 346 14.57 2.85 14.25
N LEU A 347 13.38 3.42 14.00
CA LEU A 347 12.15 2.65 13.83
C LEU A 347 12.24 1.68 12.64
N TYR A 348 12.81 2.13 11.53
CA TYR A 348 13.02 1.32 10.34
C TYR A 348 13.94 0.11 10.61
N TYR A 349 15.10 0.33 11.22
CA TYR A 349 16.00 -0.77 11.57
C TYR A 349 15.51 -1.66 12.71
N ASP A 350 14.67 -1.14 13.61
CA ASP A 350 13.96 -1.94 14.62
C ASP A 350 12.84 -2.80 13.98
N SER A 351 12.53 -2.58 12.70
CA SER A 351 11.54 -3.34 11.91
C SER A 351 12.18 -4.45 11.05
N ASP A 352 13.46 -4.69 11.19
CA ASP A 352 14.22 -5.70 10.46
C ASP A 352 13.77 -7.11 10.85
N VAL A 353 13.26 -7.85 9.86
CA VAL A 353 12.72 -9.20 10.07
C VAL A 353 13.77 -10.26 10.38
N GLU A 354 15.03 -9.99 10.09
CA GLU A 354 16.14 -10.88 10.47
C GLU A 354 16.43 -10.83 11.99
N LYS A 355 15.95 -9.79 12.68
CA LYS A 355 16.15 -9.53 14.11
C LYS A 355 14.86 -9.73 14.92
N ARG A 356 14.24 -10.91 14.79
CA ARG A 356 13.03 -11.25 15.54
C ARG A 356 13.35 -11.76 16.94
N ASN A 357 12.44 -11.47 17.89
CA ASN A 357 12.47 -12.04 19.24
C ASN A 357 11.90 -13.48 19.27
N ALA A 358 11.88 -14.10 20.43
CA ALA A 358 11.35 -15.46 20.62
C ALA A 358 9.88 -15.62 20.20
N ASN A 359 9.08 -14.55 20.21
CA ASN A 359 7.70 -14.55 19.75
C ASN A 359 7.58 -14.36 18.22
N GLY A 360 8.70 -14.30 17.50
CA GLY A 360 8.75 -14.06 16.05
C GLY A 360 8.43 -12.63 15.62
N GLN A 361 8.43 -11.69 16.55
CA GLN A 361 8.19 -10.27 16.29
C GLN A 361 9.51 -9.51 16.16
N THR A 362 9.56 -8.54 15.24
CA THR A 362 10.62 -7.55 15.20
C THR A 362 10.56 -6.65 16.44
N ARG A 363 11.61 -5.89 16.71
CA ARG A 363 11.64 -5.00 17.87
C ARG A 363 10.54 -3.93 17.84
N SER A 364 10.27 -3.33 16.69
CA SER A 364 9.14 -2.41 16.51
C SER A 364 7.81 -3.13 16.47
N GLY A 365 7.78 -4.37 15.98
CA GLY A 365 6.60 -5.15 15.59
C GLY A 365 6.17 -4.94 14.14
N LEU A 366 6.73 -3.94 13.43
CA LEU A 366 6.55 -3.70 12.01
C LEU A 366 7.57 -4.53 11.19
N TYR A 367 7.30 -4.71 9.90
CA TYR A 367 8.27 -5.26 8.95
C TYR A 367 8.77 -4.13 8.04
N SER A 368 10.09 -4.01 7.93
CA SER A 368 10.71 -3.02 7.05
C SER A 368 10.62 -3.44 5.59
N LEU A 369 10.31 -2.48 4.73
CA LEU A 369 10.35 -2.61 3.28
C LEU A 369 11.12 -1.44 2.69
N PHE A 370 12.06 -1.71 1.80
CA PHE A 370 12.76 -0.71 1.00
C PHE A 370 12.61 -1.06 -0.48
N ILE A 371 12.10 -0.13 -1.27
CA ILE A 371 12.11 -0.24 -2.73
C ILE A 371 12.99 0.90 -3.25
N PRO A 372 14.13 0.59 -3.88
CA PRO A 372 15.03 1.60 -4.45
C PRO A 372 14.35 2.50 -5.46
N MET A 373 14.81 3.75 -5.59
CA MET A 373 14.19 4.75 -6.44
C MET A 373 14.08 4.32 -7.90
N GLU A 374 15.06 3.62 -8.43
CA GLU A 374 15.11 3.15 -9.81
C GLU A 374 13.97 2.18 -10.18
N TRP A 375 13.31 1.57 -9.18
CA TRP A 375 12.16 0.70 -9.40
C TRP A 375 10.85 1.46 -9.60
N ASN A 376 10.79 2.73 -9.20
CA ASN A 376 9.54 3.50 -9.20
C ASN A 376 9.76 4.97 -9.57
N TYR A 377 10.72 5.26 -10.44
CA TYR A 377 10.98 6.62 -10.88
C TYR A 377 10.14 6.96 -12.10
N GLU A 378 9.35 8.04 -11.99
CA GLU A 378 8.46 8.49 -13.06
C GLU A 378 9.24 8.82 -14.33
N GLY A 379 8.69 8.45 -15.51
CA GLY A 379 9.33 8.64 -16.80
C GLY A 379 10.32 7.53 -17.20
N TYR A 380 10.60 6.56 -16.29
CA TYR A 380 11.52 5.45 -16.54
C TYR A 380 10.87 4.07 -16.31
N ILE A 381 9.55 4.01 -16.43
CA ILE A 381 8.77 2.76 -16.32
C ILE A 381 8.23 2.44 -17.73
N ASP A 382 8.45 1.22 -18.22
CA ASP A 382 7.94 0.79 -19.51
C ASP A 382 6.41 0.56 -19.51
N SER A 383 5.82 0.37 -20.68
CA SER A 383 4.38 0.15 -20.83
C SER A 383 3.86 -1.13 -20.17
N TYR A 384 4.74 -2.02 -19.71
CA TYR A 384 4.45 -3.23 -18.93
C TYR A 384 4.63 -3.02 -17.43
N GLY A 385 5.00 -1.82 -16.98
CA GLY A 385 5.22 -1.48 -15.58
C GLY A 385 6.60 -1.86 -15.02
N PHE A 386 7.57 -2.20 -15.85
CA PHE A 386 8.93 -2.51 -15.44
C PHE A 386 9.87 -1.31 -15.57
N PRO A 387 10.82 -1.16 -14.64
CA PRO A 387 11.79 -0.07 -14.73
C PRO A 387 12.79 -0.26 -15.88
N VAL A 388 13.15 0.83 -16.55
CA VAL A 388 14.20 0.90 -17.55
C VAL A 388 15.49 1.30 -16.85
N PHE A 389 16.25 0.32 -16.34
CA PHE A 389 17.46 0.57 -15.55
C PHE A 389 18.58 1.21 -16.35
N ASN A 390 18.93 0.59 -17.48
CA ASN A 390 20.04 1.01 -18.34
C ASN A 390 19.51 1.67 -19.60
N THR A 391 20.28 2.59 -20.15
CA THR A 391 19.96 3.26 -21.42
C THR A 391 19.76 2.24 -22.53
N PRO A 392 18.58 2.18 -23.12
CA PRO A 392 18.26 1.18 -24.14
C PRO A 392 18.89 1.54 -25.48
N LYS A 393 19.22 0.54 -26.31
CA LYS A 393 19.74 0.76 -27.68
C LYS A 393 18.72 1.42 -28.61
N LYS A 394 17.44 1.24 -28.35
CA LYS A 394 16.30 1.86 -29.04
C LYS A 394 15.32 2.31 -27.96
N ALA A 395 14.66 3.44 -28.18
CA ALA A 395 13.65 3.93 -27.27
C ALA A 395 12.59 2.86 -26.95
N ILE A 396 12.24 2.75 -25.67
CA ILE A 396 11.21 1.85 -25.15
C ILE A 396 9.95 2.67 -24.89
N GLU A 397 8.79 2.09 -25.17
CA GLU A 397 7.50 2.75 -24.95
C GLU A 397 7.15 2.79 -23.43
N GLY A 398 6.86 3.97 -22.92
CA GLY A 398 6.30 4.19 -21.58
C GLY A 398 4.79 3.94 -21.52
N PRO A 399 4.16 4.05 -20.32
CA PRO A 399 2.75 3.72 -20.12
C PRO A 399 1.78 4.54 -20.99
N GLN A 400 2.13 5.78 -21.29
CA GLN A 400 1.31 6.71 -22.10
C GLN A 400 1.79 6.84 -23.54
N GLY A 401 2.70 5.96 -23.97
CA GLY A 401 3.29 5.99 -25.32
C GLY A 401 4.52 6.90 -25.44
N ASP A 402 4.97 7.54 -24.36
CA ASP A 402 6.17 8.38 -24.36
C ASP A 402 7.42 7.52 -24.56
N PRO A 403 8.38 7.97 -25.41
CA PRO A 403 9.61 7.24 -25.60
C PRO A 403 10.57 7.39 -24.41
N ILE A 404 11.13 6.27 -23.95
CA ILE A 404 12.19 6.21 -22.93
C ILE A 404 13.49 5.86 -23.64
N ASP A 405 14.37 6.81 -23.78
CA ASP A 405 15.65 6.71 -24.51
C ASP A 405 16.88 6.71 -23.58
N GLN A 406 16.69 6.99 -22.30
CA GLN A 406 17.71 6.97 -21.26
C GLN A 406 17.33 5.99 -20.13
N GLY A 407 18.33 5.38 -19.48
CA GLY A 407 18.12 4.56 -18.29
C GLY A 407 18.08 5.39 -17.02
N VAL A 408 17.25 4.96 -16.04
CA VAL A 408 17.09 5.67 -14.77
C VAL A 408 18.38 5.76 -13.96
N ILE A 409 19.27 4.77 -14.08
CA ILE A 409 20.55 4.76 -13.36
C ILE A 409 21.47 5.86 -13.86
N GLU A 410 21.55 6.04 -15.17
CA GLU A 410 22.33 7.11 -15.81
C GLU A 410 21.75 8.49 -15.49
N TYR A 411 20.43 8.64 -15.58
CA TYR A 411 19.74 9.86 -15.16
C TYR A 411 20.09 10.23 -13.71
N TRP A 412 19.94 9.28 -12.78
CA TRP A 412 20.23 9.51 -11.38
C TRP A 412 21.71 9.89 -11.14
N GLN A 413 22.64 9.27 -11.88
CA GLN A 413 24.06 9.60 -11.78
C GLN A 413 24.35 11.02 -12.28
N ASN A 414 23.72 11.44 -13.35
CA ASN A 414 23.84 12.80 -13.90
C ASN A 414 23.36 13.86 -12.89
N GLU A 415 22.23 13.60 -12.21
CA GLU A 415 21.73 14.47 -11.13
C GLU A 415 22.72 14.57 -9.97
N VAL A 416 23.27 13.43 -9.52
CA VAL A 416 24.30 13.38 -8.46
C VAL A 416 25.55 14.14 -8.87
N ASP A 417 25.99 13.98 -10.12
CA ASP A 417 27.17 14.66 -10.66
C ASP A 417 26.95 16.18 -10.73
N GLY A 418 25.75 16.63 -11.06
CA GLY A 418 25.36 18.04 -11.03
C GLY A 418 25.39 18.67 -9.63
N LEU A 419 25.18 17.86 -8.60
CA LEU A 419 25.12 18.33 -7.20
C LEU A 419 26.46 18.18 -6.45
N LYS A 420 27.56 17.76 -7.10
CA LYS A 420 28.85 17.49 -6.43
C LYS A 420 29.38 18.65 -5.59
N ASN A 421 29.12 19.89 -5.97
CA ASN A 421 29.57 21.08 -5.28
C ASN A 421 28.54 21.65 -4.29
N ASP A 422 27.35 21.06 -4.20
CA ASP A 422 26.28 21.39 -3.26
C ASP A 422 26.01 20.22 -2.32
N GLN A 423 26.72 20.17 -1.20
CA GLN A 423 26.64 19.06 -0.24
C GLN A 423 25.24 18.93 0.37
N ASP A 424 24.54 20.03 0.60
CA ASP A 424 23.18 20.01 1.18
C ASP A 424 22.18 19.50 0.15
N GLY A 425 22.25 20.01 -1.08
CA GLY A 425 21.43 19.54 -2.19
C GLY A 425 21.66 18.06 -2.48
N LEU A 426 22.94 17.64 -2.46
CA LEU A 426 23.32 16.24 -2.66
C LEU A 426 22.75 15.32 -1.55
N ASN A 427 22.88 15.72 -0.27
CA ASN A 427 22.32 14.96 0.85
C ASN A 427 20.79 14.88 0.75
N GLU A 428 20.10 15.98 0.39
CA GLU A 428 18.65 15.99 0.20
C GLU A 428 18.25 15.11 -0.98
N TYR A 429 18.95 15.17 -2.10
CA TYR A 429 18.68 14.32 -3.27
C TYR A 429 18.78 12.83 -2.93
N TYR A 430 19.84 12.41 -2.23
CA TYR A 430 20.00 11.03 -1.77
C TYR A 430 18.87 10.59 -0.84
N ARG A 431 18.42 11.44 0.08
CA ARG A 431 17.30 11.13 0.97
C ARG A 431 15.94 11.02 0.25
N GLN A 432 15.74 11.83 -0.79
CA GLN A 432 14.51 11.84 -1.58
C GLN A 432 14.46 10.72 -2.62
N PHE A 433 15.61 10.37 -3.21
CA PHE A 433 15.75 9.39 -4.28
C PHE A 433 16.83 8.35 -3.97
N PRO A 434 16.62 7.57 -2.90
CA PRO A 434 17.62 6.62 -2.44
C PRO A 434 17.70 5.39 -3.33
N ARG A 435 18.91 4.98 -3.70
CA ARG A 435 19.19 3.69 -4.32
C ARG A 435 19.60 2.63 -3.29
N THR A 436 19.97 3.07 -2.08
CA THR A 436 20.29 2.20 -0.93
C THR A 436 19.69 2.80 0.34
N GLU A 437 19.59 2.00 1.39
CA GLU A 437 19.18 2.47 2.71
C GLU A 437 20.17 3.50 3.27
N GLN A 438 21.47 3.33 2.98
CA GLN A 438 22.51 4.30 3.38
C GLN A 438 22.29 5.66 2.71
N HIS A 439 21.87 5.68 1.43
CA HIS A 439 21.47 6.92 0.77
C HIS A 439 20.29 7.58 1.47
N ALA A 440 19.26 6.80 1.81
CA ALA A 440 18.06 7.32 2.46
C ALA A 440 18.34 7.94 3.84
N PHE A 441 19.32 7.41 4.55
CA PHE A 441 19.72 7.90 5.88
C PHE A 441 21.05 8.65 5.88
N ARG A 442 21.48 9.14 4.71
CA ARG A 442 22.69 9.93 4.57
C ARG A 442 22.55 11.27 5.29
N ASP A 443 23.54 11.58 6.08
CA ASP A 443 23.68 12.88 6.75
C ASP A 443 25.19 13.17 6.91
N GLU A 444 25.80 13.60 5.82
CA GLU A 444 27.16 14.11 5.89
C GLU A 444 27.08 15.52 6.45
N THR A 445 27.33 15.61 7.73
CA THR A 445 27.13 16.84 8.50
C THR A 445 28.15 17.91 8.18
N LYS A 446 27.68 19.14 8.04
CA LYS A 446 28.48 20.39 8.04
C LYS A 446 29.24 20.61 9.36
N GLN A 447 29.05 19.78 10.36
CA GLN A 447 29.55 19.99 11.72
C GLN A 447 30.88 19.32 12.02
N SER A 448 31.42 18.53 11.10
CA SER A 448 32.79 18.01 11.27
C SER A 448 33.79 19.02 10.74
N LEU A 449 34.58 19.60 11.65
CA LEU A 449 35.80 20.33 11.32
C LEU A 449 36.85 19.42 10.64
N PHE A 450 36.60 18.13 10.57
CA PHE A 450 37.46 17.11 9.96
C PHE A 450 36.78 16.50 8.76
N ASN A 451 37.50 16.40 7.66
CA ASN A 451 37.02 15.67 6.48
C ASN A 451 37.08 14.17 6.77
N LEU A 452 35.95 13.63 7.24
CA LEU A 452 35.80 12.22 7.61
C LEU A 452 36.11 11.26 6.45
N THR A 453 35.91 11.69 5.21
CA THR A 453 36.28 10.91 4.01
C THR A 453 37.80 10.70 3.86
N LYS A 454 38.61 11.47 4.55
CA LYS A 454 40.09 11.31 4.58
C LYS A 454 40.60 10.56 5.80
N ILE A 455 39.73 10.18 6.74
CA ILE A 455 40.10 9.50 7.99
C ILE A 455 39.81 7.99 7.92
N TYR A 456 38.97 7.57 6.96
CA TYR A 456 38.66 6.14 6.75
C TYR A 456 39.11 5.65 5.38
#